data_69684f84c08aa14437dde80295a92127
#
_entry.id   69684f84c08aa14437dde80295a92127
#
_cell.length_a   1.000
_cell.length_b   1.000
_cell.length_c   1.000
_cell.angle_alpha   90.00
_cell.angle_beta   90.00
_cell.angle_gamma   90.00
#
_symmetry.space_group_name_H-M   'P 1'
#
loop_
_entity.id
_entity.type
_entity.pdbx_description
1 polymer ?
#
loop_
_entity_poly.entity_id
_entity_poly.type
_entity_poly.pdbx_seq_one_letter_code
_entity_poly.pdbx_strand_id
1 'polypeptide(L)'
;MKNLPKWVWITTLIVLLLAGIGLTYWIYKTDVFGDLTKVAKVSPTPSKDLNDTPCPLDGVMTTKEHSERRPLGIMIENHPDARPQSGLDKASFIFETPSEGGITRFLAFYVENDADEVGPVRSARTYFIDWADEVRAIYAHAGGSAIALENLKIDKYICNINHDQDHFWRSKERLAPHNLYTTTDKIRSAAESAKCGLKANYKGYEFKEDREKSERGSSQIITVNFSSALFQVVYNYDAEKNLYLRSMSGSPHKDKITGGQLSPKNVVVMHADRVTSVTDGTQQSHAVTTGAGKAEVYLDGKEIKGTWKRDSISERTRFYDELGEEVKFNRGQIWVEVVSN
;
A
#
# COMPACT_ATOMS: atom_id res chain seq x y z
N MET A 1 21.77 52.74 60.81
CA MET A 1 21.18 53.15 59.50
C MET A 1 20.19 54.25 59.80
N LYS A 2 20.45 55.49 59.35
CA LYS A 2 19.59 56.67 59.62
C LYS A 2 18.33 56.51 58.82
N ASN A 3 17.16 56.50 59.50
CA ASN A 3 15.85 56.42 58.82
C ASN A 3 15.69 57.70 57.99
N LEU A 4 15.49 57.57 56.70
CA LEU A 4 15.17 58.67 55.81
C LEU A 4 13.87 59.32 56.24
N PRO A 5 13.77 60.65 56.24
CA PRO A 5 12.55 61.33 56.69
C PRO A 5 11.37 61.00 55.78
N LYS A 6 10.16 60.90 56.34
CA LYS A 6 8.93 60.47 55.66
C LYS A 6 8.63 61.21 54.35
N TRP A 7 9.04 62.50 54.27
CA TRP A 7 8.82 63.32 53.08
C TRP A 7 9.64 62.79 51.86
N VAL A 8 10.82 62.18 52.08
CA VAL A 8 11.62 61.55 50.99
C VAL A 8 10.91 60.43 50.37
N TRP A 9 10.20 59.59 51.16
CA TRP A 9 9.38 58.50 50.65
C TRP A 9 8.18 58.98 49.85
N ILE A 10 7.52 60.06 50.30
CA ILE A 10 6.39 60.69 49.62
C ILE A 10 6.80 61.27 48.28
N THR A 11 7.96 62.00 48.23
CA THR A 11 8.42 62.53 46.96
C THR A 11 8.88 61.47 45.96
N THR A 12 9.50 60.38 46.43
CA THR A 12 9.86 59.27 45.58
C THR A 12 8.62 58.57 44.99
N LEU A 13 7.56 58.38 45.79
CA LEU A 13 6.32 57.80 45.31
C LEU A 13 5.61 58.69 44.26
N ILE A 14 5.62 60.01 44.45
CA ILE A 14 5.04 60.95 43.48
C ILE A 14 5.83 60.95 42.18
N VAL A 15 7.18 60.89 42.21
CA VAL A 15 8.00 60.81 41.00
C VAL A 15 7.77 59.50 40.23
N LEU A 16 7.65 58.38 40.94
CA LEU A 16 7.32 57.10 40.30
C LEU A 16 5.94 57.09 39.66
N LEU A 17 4.95 57.72 40.31
CA LEU A 17 3.59 57.84 39.79
C LEU A 17 3.54 58.71 38.52
N LEU A 18 4.24 59.82 38.51
CA LEU A 18 4.35 60.71 37.34
C LEU A 18 5.10 60.05 36.19
N ALA A 19 6.17 59.29 36.50
CA ALA A 19 6.90 58.53 35.52
C ALA A 19 6.01 57.40 34.90
N GLY A 20 5.20 56.73 35.70
CA GLY A 20 4.22 55.75 35.26
C GLY A 20 3.16 56.33 34.32
N ILE A 21 2.59 57.50 34.69
CA ILE A 21 1.62 58.23 33.86
C ILE A 21 2.26 58.69 32.54
N GLY A 22 3.51 59.21 32.59
CA GLY A 22 4.27 59.60 31.39
C GLY A 22 4.52 58.44 30.43
N LEU A 23 4.86 57.28 30.98
CA LEU A 23 5.11 56.07 30.18
C LEU A 23 3.81 55.52 29.53
N THR A 24 2.70 55.50 30.27
CA THR A 24 1.41 55.07 29.70
C THR A 24 0.89 56.04 28.64
N TYR A 25 1.10 57.39 28.85
CA TYR A 25 0.75 58.38 27.84
C TYR A 25 1.64 58.28 26.60
N TRP A 26 2.92 57.96 26.74
CA TRP A 26 3.86 57.78 25.64
C TRP A 26 3.49 56.50 24.85
N ILE A 27 3.19 55.37 25.52
CA ILE A 27 2.72 54.14 24.91
C ILE A 27 1.41 54.37 24.14
N TYR A 28 0.48 55.15 24.70
CA TYR A 28 -0.79 55.48 24.04
C TYR A 28 -0.60 56.37 22.80
N LYS A 29 0.32 57.33 22.87
CA LYS A 29 0.58 58.30 21.78
C LYS A 29 1.44 57.72 20.66
N THR A 30 2.27 56.75 20.92
CA THR A 30 3.19 56.17 19.95
C THR A 30 2.59 54.98 19.20
N ASP A 31 1.33 54.60 19.48
CA ASP A 31 0.62 53.48 18.81
C ASP A 31 1.45 52.19 18.76
N VAL A 32 2.32 51.96 19.77
CA VAL A 32 3.23 50.81 19.85
C VAL A 32 2.44 49.48 19.75
N PHE A 33 1.16 49.47 20.07
CA PHE A 33 0.27 48.33 19.90
C PHE A 33 -0.54 48.34 18.60
N GLY A 34 -0.56 49.45 17.86
CA GLY A 34 -1.29 49.56 16.58
C GLY A 34 -0.73 48.67 15.47
N ASP A 35 0.55 48.33 15.54
CA ASP A 35 1.22 47.47 14.54
C ASP A 35 1.02 45.94 14.80
N LEU A 36 0.65 45.58 16.02
CA LEU A 36 0.36 44.16 16.36
C LEU A 36 -1.00 43.69 15.83
N THR A 37 -1.89 44.59 15.43
CA THR A 37 -3.19 44.24 14.83
C THR A 37 -3.15 44.16 13.30
N LYS A 38 -2.04 44.57 12.67
CA LYS A 38 -1.75 44.21 11.27
C LYS A 38 -1.17 42.80 11.20
N VAL A 39 -1.81 41.83 11.81
CA VAL A 39 -1.74 40.44 11.26
C VAL A 39 -2.21 40.59 9.84
N ALA A 40 -1.27 40.50 8.89
CA ALA A 40 -1.60 40.37 7.50
C ALA A 40 -2.73 39.33 7.45
N LYS A 41 -3.89 39.72 6.92
CA LYS A 41 -4.85 38.77 6.40
C LYS A 41 -4.11 38.04 5.30
N VAL A 42 -3.37 36.98 5.67
CA VAL A 42 -3.02 35.93 4.75
C VAL A 42 -4.37 35.41 4.35
N SER A 43 -4.88 35.86 3.21
CA SER A 43 -5.94 35.17 2.52
C SER A 43 -5.48 33.70 2.51
N PRO A 44 -6.27 32.75 3.01
CA PRO A 44 -5.90 31.36 2.85
C PRO A 44 -5.73 31.20 1.33
N THR A 45 -4.50 31.02 0.88
CA THR A 45 -4.26 30.44 -0.43
C THR A 45 -5.16 29.21 -0.43
N PRO A 46 -6.11 29.04 -1.37
CA PRO A 46 -6.91 27.86 -1.38
C PRO A 46 -5.94 26.71 -1.26
N SER A 47 -6.05 25.94 -0.21
CA SER A 47 -5.29 24.71 -0.04
C SER A 47 -5.65 23.91 -1.29
N LYS A 48 -4.71 23.86 -2.23
CA LYS A 48 -4.83 22.94 -3.38
C LYS A 48 -5.18 21.60 -2.76
N ASP A 49 -6.30 21.02 -3.18
CA ASP A 49 -6.77 19.76 -2.63
C ASP A 49 -5.57 18.81 -2.52
N LEU A 50 -5.23 18.44 -1.30
CA LEU A 50 -4.01 17.69 -1.00
C LEU A 50 -3.98 16.33 -1.72
N ASN A 51 -5.16 15.88 -2.21
CA ASN A 51 -5.35 14.60 -2.88
C ASN A 51 -5.86 14.80 -4.32
N ASP A 52 -5.03 15.36 -5.19
CA ASP A 52 -5.38 15.64 -6.59
C ASP A 52 -4.66 14.75 -7.62
N THR A 53 -3.85 13.80 -7.14
CA THR A 53 -3.02 12.95 -7.99
C THR A 53 -3.43 11.49 -7.84
N PRO A 54 -3.75 10.76 -8.92
CA PRO A 54 -4.10 9.36 -8.82
C PRO A 54 -2.85 8.51 -8.53
N CYS A 55 -2.96 7.54 -7.63
CA CYS A 55 -1.97 6.49 -7.43
C CYS A 55 -1.83 5.65 -8.71
N PRO A 56 -0.63 5.41 -9.24
CA PRO A 56 -0.45 4.68 -10.49
C PRO A 56 -0.86 3.19 -10.41
N LEU A 57 -0.96 2.58 -9.21
CA LEU A 57 -1.30 1.17 -9.06
C LEU A 57 -2.80 0.90 -8.98
N ASP A 58 -3.57 1.75 -8.30
CA ASP A 58 -5.00 1.52 -8.04
C ASP A 58 -5.90 2.74 -8.33
N GLY A 59 -5.30 3.86 -8.75
CA GLY A 59 -6.03 5.07 -9.13
C GLY A 59 -6.64 5.85 -7.96
N VAL A 60 -6.42 5.45 -6.72
CA VAL A 60 -6.90 6.18 -5.54
C VAL A 60 -6.27 7.57 -5.52
N MET A 61 -7.11 8.58 -5.31
CA MET A 61 -6.64 9.97 -5.26
C MET A 61 -5.85 10.21 -3.99
N THR A 62 -4.64 10.70 -4.14
CA THR A 62 -3.68 10.93 -3.05
C THR A 62 -2.85 12.19 -3.30
N THR A 63 -1.94 12.51 -2.39
CA THR A 63 -0.98 13.60 -2.62
C THR A 63 0.02 13.21 -3.71
N LYS A 64 0.56 14.20 -4.41
CA LYS A 64 1.63 13.97 -5.38
C LYS A 64 2.82 13.24 -4.77
N GLU A 65 3.18 13.57 -3.52
CA GLU A 65 4.26 12.90 -2.80
C GLU A 65 4.01 11.39 -2.66
N HIS A 66 2.81 11.00 -2.24
CA HIS A 66 2.45 9.60 -2.07
C HIS A 66 2.32 8.87 -3.42
N SER A 67 1.76 9.50 -4.46
CA SER A 67 1.64 8.89 -5.78
C SER A 67 2.99 8.59 -6.45
N GLU A 68 4.03 9.38 -6.13
CA GLU A 68 5.39 9.20 -6.66
C GLU A 68 6.25 8.21 -5.84
N ARG A 69 5.73 7.68 -4.73
CA ARG A 69 6.45 6.71 -3.92
C ARG A 69 6.76 5.45 -4.72
N ARG A 70 7.97 4.95 -4.55
CA ARG A 70 8.34 3.64 -5.06
C ARG A 70 7.49 2.57 -4.38
N PRO A 71 6.82 1.67 -5.12
CA PRO A 71 5.98 0.65 -4.53
C PRO A 71 6.78 -0.27 -3.60
N LEU A 72 6.22 -0.57 -2.42
CA LEU A 72 6.71 -1.65 -1.58
C LEU A 72 6.01 -2.93 -2.04
N GLY A 73 6.76 -3.96 -2.42
CA GLY A 73 6.24 -5.30 -2.71
C GLY A 73 6.60 -6.23 -1.57
N ILE A 74 5.64 -6.63 -0.74
CA ILE A 74 5.88 -7.45 0.45
C ILE A 74 5.32 -8.85 0.25
N MET A 75 6.17 -9.86 0.44
CA MET A 75 5.75 -11.26 0.38
C MET A 75 4.99 -11.66 1.64
N ILE A 76 3.74 -12.08 1.50
CA ILE A 76 2.87 -12.46 2.62
C ILE A 76 2.43 -13.92 2.47
N GLU A 77 2.46 -14.65 3.59
CA GLU A 77 2.10 -16.05 3.67
C GLU A 77 0.60 -16.27 3.68
N ASN A 78 0.14 -17.40 3.11
CA ASN A 78 -1.25 -17.84 3.21
C ASN A 78 -1.44 -19.26 3.76
N HIS A 79 -0.46 -19.77 4.50
CA HIS A 79 -0.67 -21.01 5.27
C HIS A 79 -1.85 -20.83 6.27
N PRO A 80 -2.68 -21.85 6.55
CA PRO A 80 -3.76 -21.72 7.54
C PRO A 80 -3.30 -21.13 8.90
N ASP A 81 -2.12 -21.51 9.40
CA ASP A 81 -1.56 -21.01 10.65
C ASP A 81 -1.09 -19.54 10.59
N ALA A 82 -1.01 -18.97 9.38
CA ALA A 82 -0.68 -17.57 9.16
C ALA A 82 -1.94 -16.66 9.11
N ARG A 83 -3.13 -17.24 9.17
CA ARG A 83 -4.40 -16.50 9.03
C ARG A 83 -4.99 -16.08 10.39
N PRO A 84 -5.68 -14.92 10.48
CA PRO A 84 -5.75 -13.88 9.44
C PRO A 84 -4.41 -13.17 9.29
N GLN A 85 -4.13 -12.67 8.07
CA GLN A 85 -2.96 -11.86 7.78
C GLN A 85 -3.20 -10.41 8.23
N SER A 86 -2.12 -9.64 8.33
CA SER A 86 -2.15 -8.21 8.65
C SER A 86 -1.76 -7.37 7.45
N GLY A 87 -2.46 -6.26 7.24
CA GLY A 87 -2.10 -5.22 6.28
C GLY A 87 -2.56 -5.44 4.84
N LEU A 88 -3.25 -6.55 4.52
CA LEU A 88 -3.75 -6.79 3.16
C LEU A 88 -4.83 -5.78 2.74
N ASP A 89 -5.57 -5.21 3.68
CA ASP A 89 -6.58 -4.19 3.45
C ASP A 89 -6.00 -2.82 3.04
N LYS A 90 -4.71 -2.59 3.28
CA LYS A 90 -3.97 -1.36 2.95
C LYS A 90 -3.23 -1.43 1.62
N ALA A 91 -3.09 -2.63 1.06
CA ALA A 91 -2.39 -2.80 -0.21
C ALA A 91 -3.17 -2.16 -1.36
N SER A 92 -2.46 -1.49 -2.27
CA SER A 92 -3.03 -0.94 -3.51
C SER A 92 -3.32 -2.05 -4.53
N PHE A 93 -2.42 -3.05 -4.59
CA PHE A 93 -2.47 -4.11 -5.58
C PHE A 93 -1.91 -5.41 -5.00
N ILE A 94 -2.56 -6.55 -5.29
CA ILE A 94 -2.14 -7.86 -4.78
C ILE A 94 -2.13 -8.89 -5.90
N PHE A 95 -1.04 -9.65 -6.02
CA PHE A 95 -1.01 -10.94 -6.73
C PHE A 95 -1.13 -12.08 -5.74
N GLU A 96 -2.00 -13.05 -6.03
CA GLU A 96 -2.06 -14.34 -5.33
C GLU A 96 -1.85 -15.47 -6.31
N THR A 97 -1.00 -16.45 -5.96
CA THR A 97 -0.78 -17.67 -6.75
C THR A 97 -0.27 -18.80 -5.87
N PRO A 98 -0.50 -20.08 -6.26
CA PRO A 98 0.09 -21.22 -5.58
C PRO A 98 1.61 -21.21 -5.59
N SER A 99 2.18 -21.59 -4.45
CA SER A 99 3.60 -21.89 -4.25
C SER A 99 3.76 -23.39 -3.95
N GLU A 100 4.74 -23.76 -3.13
CA GLU A 100 4.97 -25.16 -2.79
C GLU A 100 3.77 -25.78 -2.04
N GLY A 101 3.50 -27.06 -2.33
CA GLY A 101 2.43 -27.82 -1.68
C GLY A 101 1.02 -27.31 -1.97
N GLY A 102 0.84 -26.47 -3.01
CA GLY A 102 -0.45 -25.85 -3.33
C GLY A 102 -0.86 -24.74 -2.39
N ILE A 103 0.01 -24.34 -1.45
CA ILE A 103 -0.21 -23.20 -0.56
C ILE A 103 -0.02 -21.92 -1.36
N THR A 104 -1.01 -21.03 -1.37
CA THR A 104 -0.88 -19.74 -2.05
C THR A 104 -0.02 -18.77 -1.25
N ARG A 105 0.50 -17.74 -1.91
CA ARG A 105 1.17 -16.58 -1.30
C ARG A 105 0.66 -15.32 -1.95
N PHE A 106 0.79 -14.22 -1.20
CA PHE A 106 0.50 -12.89 -1.71
C PHE A 106 1.80 -12.12 -1.95
N LEU A 107 1.84 -11.39 -3.06
CA LEU A 107 2.71 -10.25 -3.26
C LEU A 107 1.83 -9.01 -3.16
N ALA A 108 1.91 -8.31 -2.04
CA ALA A 108 1.10 -7.13 -1.77
C ALA A 108 1.92 -5.85 -1.99
N PHE A 109 1.39 -4.94 -2.80
CA PHE A 109 2.02 -3.66 -3.10
C PHE A 109 1.37 -2.53 -2.34
N TYR A 110 2.20 -1.64 -1.77
CA TYR A 110 1.78 -0.46 -1.02
C TYR A 110 2.42 0.78 -1.63
N VAL A 111 1.62 1.79 -1.94
CA VAL A 111 2.08 3.07 -2.50
C VAL A 111 1.58 4.22 -1.64
N GLU A 112 0.28 4.53 -1.69
CA GLU A 112 -0.32 5.69 -1.05
C GLU A 112 -0.68 5.44 0.41
N ASN A 113 -1.03 4.20 0.77
CA ASN A 113 -1.39 3.82 2.13
C ASN A 113 -0.20 3.20 2.87
N ASP A 114 -0.12 3.52 4.16
CA ASP A 114 0.82 2.90 5.07
C ASP A 114 0.10 1.89 5.98
N ALA A 115 0.82 0.84 6.38
CA ALA A 115 0.34 -0.23 7.24
C ALA A 115 1.26 -0.42 8.45
N ASP A 116 0.67 -0.35 9.64
CA ASP A 116 1.38 -0.48 10.92
C ASP A 116 1.80 -1.91 11.26
N GLU A 117 1.24 -2.90 10.58
CA GLU A 117 1.66 -4.30 10.64
C GLU A 117 1.36 -4.96 9.29
N VAL A 118 2.36 -5.64 8.72
CA VAL A 118 2.25 -6.41 7.48
C VAL A 118 2.84 -7.80 7.69
N GLY A 119 2.09 -8.83 7.34
CA GLY A 119 2.59 -10.20 7.42
C GLY A 119 1.53 -11.27 7.71
N PRO A 120 1.97 -12.50 8.02
CA PRO A 120 3.37 -12.93 8.17
C PRO A 120 4.15 -12.87 6.87
N VAL A 121 5.37 -12.29 6.95
CA VAL A 121 6.25 -12.14 5.80
C VAL A 121 6.86 -13.50 5.41
N ARG A 122 6.98 -13.75 4.11
CA ARG A 122 7.40 -15.06 3.59
C ARG A 122 8.47 -14.96 2.50
N SER A 123 8.92 -16.14 2.08
CA SER A 123 10.06 -16.31 1.18
C SER A 123 9.77 -15.88 -0.26
N ALA A 124 10.78 -15.30 -0.90
CA ALA A 124 10.77 -14.95 -2.32
C ALA A 124 10.67 -16.18 -3.24
N ARG A 125 10.07 -15.98 -4.40
CA ARG A 125 10.03 -16.90 -5.53
C ARG A 125 10.24 -16.13 -6.82
N THR A 126 10.77 -16.76 -7.84
CA THR A 126 11.17 -16.11 -9.11
C THR A 126 10.01 -15.36 -9.76
N TYR A 127 8.84 -15.97 -9.87
CA TYR A 127 7.66 -15.34 -10.46
C TYR A 127 7.12 -14.14 -9.67
N PHE A 128 7.28 -14.11 -8.35
CA PHE A 128 6.95 -12.91 -7.56
C PHE A 128 7.99 -11.80 -7.73
N ILE A 129 9.26 -12.15 -7.95
CA ILE A 129 10.31 -11.19 -8.31
C ILE A 129 9.99 -10.55 -9.66
N ASP A 130 9.59 -11.35 -10.65
CA ASP A 130 9.19 -10.85 -11.96
C ASP A 130 8.04 -9.83 -11.87
N TRP A 131 7.02 -10.09 -11.04
CA TRP A 131 5.94 -9.13 -10.83
C TRP A 131 6.38 -7.91 -9.99
N ALA A 132 7.30 -8.06 -9.06
CA ALA A 132 7.88 -6.93 -8.34
C ALA A 132 8.70 -6.01 -9.26
N ASP A 133 9.36 -6.59 -10.27
CA ASP A 133 10.15 -5.85 -11.26
C ASP A 133 9.27 -4.97 -12.18
N GLU A 134 8.03 -5.38 -12.45
CA GLU A 134 7.07 -4.58 -13.24
C GLU A 134 6.94 -3.13 -12.76
N VAL A 135 7.11 -2.91 -11.45
CA VAL A 135 6.97 -1.62 -10.79
C VAL A 135 8.26 -1.16 -10.12
N ARG A 136 9.36 -1.89 -10.38
CA ARG A 136 10.67 -1.61 -9.76
C ARG A 136 10.60 -1.51 -8.25
N ALA A 137 9.90 -2.46 -7.61
CA ALA A 137 9.53 -2.40 -6.21
C ALA A 137 10.73 -2.35 -5.25
N ILE A 138 10.49 -1.83 -4.06
CA ILE A 138 11.24 -2.19 -2.87
C ILE A 138 10.65 -3.52 -2.41
N TYR A 139 11.38 -4.61 -2.59
CA TYR A 139 10.88 -5.98 -2.44
C TYR A 139 11.31 -6.59 -1.11
N ALA A 140 10.35 -6.77 -0.20
CA ALA A 140 10.56 -7.27 1.14
C ALA A 140 10.15 -8.74 1.28
N HIS A 141 11.05 -9.58 1.80
CA HIS A 141 10.84 -11.03 1.90
C HIS A 141 11.65 -11.67 3.04
N ALA A 142 11.33 -12.90 3.39
CA ALA A 142 12.04 -13.70 4.40
C ALA A 142 12.71 -14.91 3.75
N GLY A 143 13.95 -14.76 3.30
CA GLY A 143 14.65 -15.78 2.55
C GLY A 143 14.00 -16.05 1.18
N GLY A 144 14.32 -17.19 0.56
CA GLY A 144 13.81 -17.54 -0.77
C GLY A 144 14.27 -18.91 -1.23
N SER A 145 13.81 -19.36 -2.41
CA SER A 145 14.44 -20.45 -3.11
C SER A 145 15.85 -20.04 -3.58
N ALA A 146 16.75 -20.97 -3.75
CA ALA A 146 18.14 -20.68 -4.15
C ALA A 146 18.17 -19.80 -5.42
N ILE A 147 17.40 -20.18 -6.46
CA ILE A 147 17.30 -19.42 -7.72
C ILE A 147 16.74 -18.01 -7.47
N ALA A 148 15.70 -17.87 -6.64
CA ALA A 148 15.12 -16.55 -6.35
C ALA A 148 16.16 -15.63 -5.67
N LEU A 149 16.93 -16.16 -4.73
CA LEU A 149 17.97 -15.39 -4.04
C LEU A 149 19.14 -15.03 -4.97
N GLU A 150 19.52 -15.91 -5.92
CA GLU A 150 20.53 -15.58 -6.93
C GLU A 150 20.00 -14.50 -7.89
N ASN A 151 18.76 -14.60 -8.36
CA ASN A 151 18.17 -13.57 -9.21
C ASN A 151 18.18 -12.20 -8.53
N LEU A 152 17.80 -12.14 -7.25
CA LEU A 152 17.79 -10.89 -6.46
C LEU A 152 19.19 -10.27 -6.27
N LYS A 153 20.27 -11.06 -6.33
CA LYS A 153 21.65 -10.52 -6.25
C LYS A 153 22.07 -9.77 -7.50
N ILE A 154 21.58 -10.20 -8.66
CA ILE A 154 21.96 -9.64 -9.96
C ILE A 154 20.94 -8.67 -10.52
N ASP A 155 19.75 -8.60 -9.92
CA ASP A 155 18.71 -7.67 -10.32
C ASP A 155 19.16 -6.22 -10.10
N LYS A 156 18.89 -5.35 -11.09
CA LYS A 156 19.32 -3.95 -11.08
C LYS A 156 18.16 -2.98 -10.79
N TYR A 157 16.94 -3.45 -10.81
CA TYR A 157 15.75 -2.62 -10.74
C TYR A 157 15.02 -2.77 -9.41
N ILE A 158 15.07 -3.93 -8.80
CA ILE A 158 14.49 -4.22 -7.50
C ILE A 158 15.41 -3.73 -6.38
N CYS A 159 14.85 -3.06 -5.40
CA CYS A 159 15.52 -2.83 -4.11
C CYS A 159 15.25 -4.05 -3.22
N ASN A 160 16.21 -4.93 -3.08
CA ASN A 160 16.08 -6.18 -2.35
C ASN A 160 16.21 -5.97 -0.83
N ILE A 161 15.15 -6.20 -0.06
CA ILE A 161 15.11 -6.14 1.40
C ILE A 161 14.80 -7.54 1.95
N ASN A 162 15.85 -8.29 2.27
CA ASN A 162 15.68 -9.53 3.01
C ASN A 162 15.51 -9.23 4.50
N HIS A 163 14.74 -10.05 5.23
CA HIS A 163 14.47 -9.85 6.64
C HIS A 163 15.74 -9.76 7.50
N ASP A 164 15.72 -8.83 8.42
CA ASP A 164 16.73 -8.58 9.44
C ASP A 164 16.07 -8.38 10.81
N GLN A 165 16.87 -8.05 11.85
CA GLN A 165 16.36 -7.84 13.22
C GLN A 165 15.89 -6.39 13.47
N ASP A 166 16.28 -5.44 12.64
CA ASP A 166 15.98 -4.02 12.83
C ASP A 166 14.64 -3.65 12.24
N HIS A 167 14.33 -4.22 11.06
CA HIS A 167 13.14 -3.85 10.29
C HIS A 167 12.02 -4.89 10.36
N PHE A 168 12.28 -6.06 10.93
CA PHE A 168 11.30 -7.13 11.11
C PHE A 168 11.28 -7.61 12.55
N TRP A 169 10.14 -8.19 12.97
CA TRP A 169 10.03 -8.81 14.28
C TRP A 169 9.21 -10.10 14.21
N ARG A 170 9.41 -10.98 15.20
CA ARG A 170 8.60 -12.18 15.36
C ARG A 170 7.55 -11.97 16.45
N SER A 171 6.28 -12.10 16.07
CA SER A 171 5.18 -12.12 17.04
C SER A 171 5.25 -13.35 17.92
N LYS A 172 4.85 -13.20 19.18
CA LYS A 172 4.72 -14.31 20.14
C LYS A 172 3.36 -15.00 20.07
N GLU A 173 2.41 -14.45 19.30
CA GLU A 173 1.05 -14.98 19.14
C GLU A 173 0.99 -16.21 18.25
N ARG A 174 2.03 -16.47 17.47
CA ARG A 174 2.13 -17.59 16.55
C ARG A 174 3.50 -18.24 16.62
N LEU A 175 3.57 -19.49 16.18
CA LEU A 175 4.84 -20.21 16.09
C LEU A 175 5.58 -19.86 14.80
N ALA A 176 6.91 -19.91 14.84
CA ALA A 176 7.70 -19.86 13.63
C ALA A 176 7.39 -21.08 12.73
N PRO A 177 7.36 -20.92 11.44
CA PRO A 177 7.75 -19.77 10.64
C PRO A 177 6.62 -18.75 10.33
N HIS A 178 5.43 -18.90 10.91
CA HIS A 178 4.19 -18.17 10.57
C HIS A 178 4.02 -16.86 11.37
N ASN A 179 5.11 -16.22 11.79
CA ASN A 179 5.07 -15.15 12.80
C ASN A 179 6.02 -13.98 12.54
N LEU A 180 6.54 -13.81 11.33
CA LEU A 180 7.43 -12.70 10.99
C LEU A 180 6.64 -11.53 10.41
N TYR A 181 6.81 -10.34 10.97
CA TYR A 181 6.07 -9.13 10.58
C TYR A 181 7.01 -7.94 10.33
N THR A 182 6.48 -6.95 9.63
CA THR A 182 7.10 -5.65 9.39
C THR A 182 6.03 -4.55 9.35
N THR A 183 6.45 -3.29 9.11
CA THR A 183 5.58 -2.17 8.75
C THR A 183 6.02 -1.59 7.40
N THR A 184 5.16 -0.84 6.73
CA THR A 184 5.55 -0.12 5.51
C THR A 184 6.68 0.88 5.79
N ASP A 185 6.64 1.58 6.91
CA ASP A 185 7.67 2.54 7.32
C ASP A 185 9.03 1.89 7.57
N LYS A 186 9.04 0.73 8.23
CA LYS A 186 10.27 -0.04 8.44
C LYS A 186 10.91 -0.47 7.12
N ILE A 187 10.11 -0.88 6.14
CA ILE A 187 10.64 -1.27 4.82
C ILE A 187 11.15 -0.05 4.05
N ARG A 188 10.49 1.12 4.15
CA ARG A 188 11.02 2.36 3.56
C ARG A 188 12.36 2.76 4.20
N SER A 189 12.46 2.69 5.54
CA SER A 189 13.71 2.94 6.28
C SER A 189 14.83 1.96 5.89
N ALA A 190 14.51 0.67 5.72
CA ALA A 190 15.47 -0.33 5.23
C ALA A 190 15.98 0.02 3.83
N ALA A 191 15.08 0.47 2.94
CA ALA A 191 15.45 0.90 1.59
C ALA A 191 16.33 2.14 1.59
N GLU A 192 16.09 3.11 2.45
CA GLU A 192 16.97 4.27 2.63
C GLU A 192 18.36 3.86 3.11
N SER A 193 18.44 2.98 4.10
CA SER A 193 19.67 2.42 4.63
C SER A 193 20.46 1.66 3.55
N ALA A 194 19.76 0.94 2.68
CA ALA A 194 20.31 0.26 1.52
C ALA A 194 20.64 1.20 0.34
N LYS A 195 20.42 2.53 0.50
CA LYS A 195 20.59 3.55 -0.53
C LYS A 195 19.76 3.33 -1.80
N CYS A 196 18.63 2.68 -1.66
CA CYS A 196 17.63 2.58 -2.72
C CYS A 196 16.87 3.90 -2.85
N GLY A 197 16.58 4.34 -4.08
CA GLY A 197 15.70 5.48 -4.30
C GLY A 197 14.28 5.18 -3.84
N LEU A 198 13.63 6.13 -3.15
CA LEU A 198 12.23 6.00 -2.69
C LEU A 198 11.19 6.37 -3.75
N LYS A 199 11.62 6.77 -4.93
CA LYS A 199 10.78 7.03 -6.11
C LYS A 199 11.15 6.08 -7.23
N ALA A 200 10.16 5.66 -8.02
CA ALA A 200 10.38 4.85 -9.20
C ALA A 200 9.50 5.35 -10.35
N ASN A 201 10.01 5.23 -11.56
CA ASN A 201 9.24 5.47 -12.77
C ASN A 201 8.77 4.13 -13.34
N TYR A 202 7.47 3.90 -13.33
CA TYR A 202 6.82 2.74 -13.90
C TYR A 202 5.46 3.15 -14.50
N LYS A 203 4.98 2.37 -15.45
CA LYS A 203 3.71 2.69 -16.12
C LYS A 203 2.52 2.21 -15.28
N GLY A 204 1.66 3.13 -14.84
CA GLY A 204 0.41 2.81 -14.12
C GLY A 204 -0.63 2.11 -15.00
N TYR A 205 -1.76 1.71 -14.40
CA TYR A 205 -2.97 1.32 -15.12
C TYR A 205 -3.78 2.56 -15.54
N GLU A 206 -4.76 2.35 -16.42
CA GLU A 206 -5.79 3.34 -16.68
C GLU A 206 -6.97 3.12 -15.72
N PHE A 207 -7.56 4.22 -15.27
CA PHE A 207 -8.66 4.19 -14.31
C PHE A 207 -9.86 4.95 -14.83
N LYS A 208 -11.02 4.56 -14.33
CA LYS A 208 -12.31 5.23 -14.61
C LYS A 208 -13.05 5.45 -13.27
N GLU A 209 -14.06 6.29 -13.32
CA GLU A 209 -15.01 6.42 -12.23
C GLU A 209 -15.93 5.19 -12.16
N ASP A 210 -16.47 4.92 -10.97
CA ASP A 210 -17.47 3.89 -10.77
C ASP A 210 -18.68 4.12 -11.69
N ARG A 211 -19.26 3.03 -12.20
CA ARG A 211 -20.56 3.14 -12.84
C ARG A 211 -21.61 3.59 -11.86
N GLU A 212 -22.61 4.30 -12.36
CA GLU A 212 -23.82 4.61 -11.59
C GLU A 212 -24.44 3.31 -11.07
N LYS A 213 -25.00 3.34 -9.85
CA LYS A 213 -25.56 2.15 -9.19
C LYS A 213 -26.56 1.39 -10.07
N SER A 214 -27.37 2.11 -10.84
CA SER A 214 -28.35 1.53 -11.77
C SER A 214 -27.74 0.78 -12.95
N GLU A 215 -26.45 1.03 -13.25
CA GLU A 215 -25.72 0.40 -14.34
C GLU A 215 -24.82 -0.75 -13.89
N ARG A 216 -24.68 -0.96 -12.57
CA ARG A 216 -23.91 -2.04 -11.97
C ARG A 216 -24.63 -3.37 -12.08
N GLY A 217 -23.89 -4.47 -12.01
CA GLY A 217 -24.49 -5.79 -11.80
C GLY A 217 -25.20 -5.84 -10.43
N SER A 218 -26.29 -6.59 -10.38
CA SER A 218 -27.05 -6.78 -9.11
C SER A 218 -26.39 -7.77 -8.16
N SER A 219 -25.72 -8.79 -8.73
CA SER A 219 -24.99 -9.81 -7.98
C SER A 219 -23.94 -10.44 -8.88
N GLN A 220 -22.80 -10.78 -8.32
CA GLN A 220 -21.72 -11.52 -8.95
C GLN A 220 -21.06 -12.40 -7.92
N ILE A 221 -20.84 -13.65 -8.23
CA ILE A 221 -20.05 -14.58 -7.42
C ILE A 221 -18.88 -15.04 -8.27
N ILE A 222 -17.68 -14.88 -7.75
CA ILE A 222 -16.44 -15.32 -8.39
C ILE A 222 -15.88 -16.43 -7.51
N THR A 223 -15.64 -17.61 -8.08
CA THR A 223 -15.03 -18.73 -7.36
C THR A 223 -13.68 -19.05 -7.99
N VAL A 224 -12.63 -18.99 -7.19
CA VAL A 224 -11.25 -19.30 -7.59
C VAL A 224 -10.78 -20.53 -6.84
N ASN A 225 -10.39 -21.56 -7.58
CA ASN A 225 -9.88 -22.82 -7.03
C ASN A 225 -8.38 -22.93 -7.32
N PHE A 226 -7.53 -22.74 -6.33
CA PHE A 226 -6.08 -22.85 -6.52
C PHE A 226 -5.56 -24.28 -6.43
N SER A 227 -5.93 -25.03 -5.37
CA SER A 227 -5.38 -26.35 -5.11
C SER A 227 -6.32 -27.25 -4.30
N SER A 228 -6.84 -26.77 -3.19
CA SER A 228 -7.73 -27.51 -2.29
C SER A 228 -8.77 -26.57 -1.68
N ALA A 229 -9.75 -27.14 -0.96
CA ALA A 229 -10.77 -26.35 -0.27
C ALA A 229 -10.19 -25.32 0.72
N LEU A 230 -8.98 -25.55 1.28
CA LEU A 230 -8.30 -24.61 2.16
C LEU A 230 -7.83 -23.33 1.44
N PHE A 231 -7.72 -23.39 0.11
CA PHE A 231 -7.28 -22.28 -0.75
C PHE A 231 -8.32 -21.94 -1.81
N GLN A 232 -9.56 -22.38 -1.61
CA GLN A 232 -10.69 -21.89 -2.39
C GLN A 232 -11.06 -20.49 -1.95
N VAL A 233 -11.12 -19.58 -2.90
CA VAL A 233 -11.54 -18.19 -2.70
C VAL A 233 -12.89 -17.95 -3.34
N VAL A 234 -13.74 -17.22 -2.65
CA VAL A 234 -15.04 -16.78 -3.17
C VAL A 234 -15.16 -15.28 -2.94
N TYR A 235 -15.52 -14.54 -3.97
CA TYR A 235 -15.88 -13.14 -3.90
C TYR A 235 -17.39 -13.00 -4.12
N ASN A 236 -18.05 -12.31 -3.20
CA ASN A 236 -19.44 -11.92 -3.34
C ASN A 236 -19.52 -10.42 -3.58
N TYR A 237 -20.12 -10.02 -4.69
CA TYR A 237 -20.26 -8.60 -5.02
C TYR A 237 -21.32 -7.91 -4.16
N ASP A 238 -20.94 -6.81 -3.53
CA ASP A 238 -21.80 -5.88 -2.82
C ASP A 238 -22.09 -4.68 -3.73
N ALA A 239 -23.29 -4.64 -4.33
CA ALA A 239 -23.70 -3.61 -5.28
C ALA A 239 -23.87 -2.22 -4.62
N GLU A 240 -24.17 -2.17 -3.31
CA GLU A 240 -24.29 -0.90 -2.58
C GLU A 240 -22.94 -0.20 -2.47
N LYS A 241 -21.92 -0.95 -2.07
CA LYS A 241 -20.57 -0.44 -1.86
C LYS A 241 -19.70 -0.48 -3.10
N ASN A 242 -20.13 -1.22 -4.13
CA ASN A 242 -19.33 -1.51 -5.33
C ASN A 242 -18.01 -2.20 -4.99
N LEU A 243 -18.05 -3.26 -4.19
CA LEU A 243 -16.90 -4.00 -3.66
C LEU A 243 -17.14 -5.51 -3.78
N TYR A 244 -16.07 -6.29 -3.80
CA TYR A 244 -16.10 -7.74 -3.83
C TYR A 244 -15.67 -8.32 -2.48
N LEU A 245 -16.62 -8.77 -1.67
CA LEU A 245 -16.38 -9.31 -0.33
C LEU A 245 -15.67 -10.67 -0.43
N ARG A 246 -14.41 -10.73 -0.01
CA ARG A 246 -13.58 -11.92 -0.13
C ARG A 246 -13.80 -12.90 1.02
N SER A 247 -14.02 -14.16 0.66
CA SER A 247 -14.02 -15.31 1.59
C SER A 247 -12.96 -16.32 1.16
N MET A 248 -12.39 -17.03 2.11
CA MET A 248 -11.42 -18.10 1.87
C MET A 248 -11.72 -19.28 2.77
N SER A 249 -11.62 -20.50 2.21
CA SER A 249 -11.91 -21.73 2.96
C SER A 249 -13.30 -21.71 3.63
N GLY A 250 -14.31 -21.16 2.93
CA GLY A 250 -15.69 -21.07 3.40
C GLY A 250 -15.98 -20.02 4.47
N SER A 251 -14.99 -19.18 4.83
CA SER A 251 -15.15 -18.14 5.86
C SER A 251 -14.76 -16.77 5.35
N PRO A 252 -15.32 -15.66 5.88
CA PRO A 252 -14.88 -14.32 5.53
C PRO A 252 -13.37 -14.16 5.75
N HIS A 253 -12.63 -13.73 4.72
CA HIS A 253 -11.21 -13.45 4.83
C HIS A 253 -11.04 -12.05 5.43
N LYS A 254 -10.53 -11.97 6.64
CA LYS A 254 -10.42 -10.73 7.40
C LYS A 254 -8.97 -10.29 7.52
N ASP A 255 -8.75 -9.00 7.59
CA ASP A 255 -7.48 -8.44 8.06
C ASP A 255 -7.40 -8.56 9.59
N LYS A 256 -6.21 -8.92 10.11
CA LYS A 256 -6.01 -9.13 11.54
C LYS A 256 -6.13 -7.85 12.35
N ILE A 257 -5.63 -6.74 11.82
CA ILE A 257 -5.53 -5.46 12.56
C ILE A 257 -6.88 -4.76 12.58
N THR A 258 -7.54 -4.65 11.43
CA THR A 258 -8.82 -3.95 11.33
C THR A 258 -10.01 -4.84 11.69
N GLY A 259 -9.86 -6.16 11.62
CA GLY A 259 -10.97 -7.11 11.76
C GLY A 259 -11.98 -7.05 10.60
N GLY A 260 -11.78 -6.14 9.65
CA GLY A 260 -12.63 -5.96 8.47
C GLY A 260 -12.45 -7.11 7.47
N GLN A 261 -13.53 -7.45 6.76
CA GLN A 261 -13.45 -8.39 5.65
C GLN A 261 -12.74 -7.71 4.47
N LEU A 262 -11.75 -8.39 3.88
CA LEU A 262 -11.06 -7.92 2.68
C LEU A 262 -12.08 -7.79 1.54
N SER A 263 -12.05 -6.64 0.87
CA SER A 263 -13.08 -6.28 -0.10
C SER A 263 -12.50 -5.39 -1.21
N PRO A 264 -11.76 -5.98 -2.17
CA PRO A 264 -11.20 -5.24 -3.28
C PRO A 264 -12.29 -4.60 -4.16
N LYS A 265 -11.88 -3.56 -4.87
CA LYS A 265 -12.69 -2.85 -5.86
C LYS A 265 -12.75 -3.58 -7.19
N ASN A 266 -11.65 -4.24 -7.55
CA ASN A 266 -11.48 -4.95 -8.79
C ASN A 266 -10.88 -6.33 -8.51
N VAL A 267 -11.37 -7.35 -9.20
CA VAL A 267 -10.83 -8.72 -9.13
C VAL A 267 -10.47 -9.15 -10.55
N VAL A 268 -9.31 -9.75 -10.69
CA VAL A 268 -8.87 -10.36 -11.95
C VAL A 268 -8.58 -11.83 -11.69
N VAL A 269 -9.09 -12.71 -12.54
CA VAL A 269 -8.65 -14.11 -12.63
C VAL A 269 -7.76 -14.23 -13.86
N MET A 270 -6.47 -14.43 -13.63
CA MET A 270 -5.43 -14.51 -14.66
C MET A 270 -5.01 -15.96 -14.84
N HIS A 271 -5.22 -16.52 -16.03
CA HIS A 271 -4.79 -17.88 -16.36
C HIS A 271 -3.37 -17.86 -16.92
N ALA A 272 -2.46 -18.52 -16.22
CA ALA A 272 -1.06 -18.60 -16.63
C ALA A 272 -0.57 -20.04 -16.63
N ASP A 273 0.22 -20.40 -17.61
CA ASP A 273 0.91 -21.69 -17.64
C ASP A 273 1.82 -21.83 -16.42
N ARG A 274 2.08 -23.06 -16.03
CA ARG A 274 3.05 -23.38 -14.98
C ARG A 274 4.15 -24.25 -15.52
N VAL A 275 5.37 -23.87 -15.22
CA VAL A 275 6.57 -24.64 -15.54
C VAL A 275 7.09 -25.27 -14.26
N THR A 276 7.41 -26.56 -14.35
CA THR A 276 8.02 -27.28 -13.25
C THR A 276 9.52 -27.38 -13.46
N SER A 277 10.29 -26.95 -12.46
CA SER A 277 11.75 -27.13 -12.42
C SER A 277 12.14 -27.97 -11.20
N VAL A 278 13.28 -28.64 -11.30
CA VAL A 278 13.88 -29.34 -10.15
C VAL A 278 15.11 -28.58 -9.73
N THR A 279 15.12 -28.08 -8.49
CA THR A 279 16.27 -27.37 -7.91
C THR A 279 16.60 -28.02 -6.58
N ASP A 280 17.85 -28.42 -6.39
CA ASP A 280 18.35 -29.09 -5.18
C ASP A 280 17.50 -30.34 -4.81
N GLY A 281 17.07 -31.09 -5.83
CA GLY A 281 16.22 -32.27 -5.65
C GLY A 281 14.76 -31.96 -5.28
N THR A 282 14.38 -30.70 -5.18
CA THR A 282 13.02 -30.25 -4.90
C THR A 282 12.32 -29.79 -6.17
N GLN A 283 11.15 -30.37 -6.43
CA GLN A 283 10.31 -29.95 -7.53
C GLN A 283 9.61 -28.62 -7.17
N GLN A 284 9.78 -27.61 -8.01
CA GLN A 284 9.17 -26.30 -7.87
C GLN A 284 8.32 -25.98 -9.09
N SER A 285 7.10 -25.54 -8.87
CA SER A 285 6.19 -25.09 -9.91
C SER A 285 6.14 -23.56 -9.95
N HIS A 286 6.41 -22.99 -11.12
CA HIS A 286 6.50 -21.56 -11.35
C HIS A 286 5.40 -21.11 -12.31
N ALA A 287 4.70 -20.02 -11.98
CA ALA A 287 3.81 -19.38 -12.94
C ALA A 287 4.64 -18.71 -14.04
N VAL A 288 4.21 -18.84 -15.29
CA VAL A 288 4.78 -18.11 -16.42
C VAL A 288 4.27 -16.66 -16.32
N THR A 289 5.21 -15.72 -16.24
CA THR A 289 4.91 -14.31 -15.97
C THR A 289 4.97 -13.41 -17.20
N THR A 290 5.48 -13.93 -18.34
CA THR A 290 5.57 -13.21 -19.62
C THR A 290 4.80 -13.95 -20.70
N GLY A 291 4.38 -13.23 -21.73
CA GLY A 291 3.56 -13.75 -22.84
C GLY A 291 2.13 -13.23 -22.76
N ALA A 292 1.19 -14.10 -23.06
CA ALA A 292 -0.24 -13.78 -23.04
C ALA A 292 -1.06 -15.01 -22.62
N GLY A 293 -2.23 -14.77 -22.06
CA GLY A 293 -3.17 -15.81 -21.67
C GLY A 293 -4.55 -15.25 -21.45
N LYS A 294 -5.49 -16.12 -21.09
CA LYS A 294 -6.86 -15.75 -20.77
C LYS A 294 -6.92 -14.97 -19.46
N ALA A 295 -7.82 -13.99 -19.39
CA ALA A 295 -8.13 -13.30 -18.15
C ALA A 295 -9.63 -12.95 -18.09
N GLU A 296 -10.19 -13.01 -16.88
CA GLU A 296 -11.48 -12.43 -16.55
C GLU A 296 -11.30 -11.28 -15.57
N VAL A 297 -11.82 -10.12 -15.91
CA VAL A 297 -11.75 -8.91 -15.06
C VAL A 297 -13.16 -8.61 -14.53
N TYR A 298 -13.27 -8.49 -13.23
CA TYR A 298 -14.52 -8.22 -12.52
C TYR A 298 -14.47 -6.84 -11.88
N LEU A 299 -15.37 -5.97 -12.32
CA LEU A 299 -15.57 -4.63 -11.78
C LEU A 299 -17.02 -4.18 -11.99
N ASP A 300 -17.55 -3.33 -11.13
CA ASP A 300 -18.95 -2.88 -11.16
C ASP A 300 -19.99 -4.02 -11.17
N GLY A 301 -19.66 -5.17 -10.56
CA GLY A 301 -20.52 -6.36 -10.57
C GLY A 301 -20.69 -7.02 -11.93
N LYS A 302 -19.77 -6.77 -12.86
CA LYS A 302 -19.78 -7.33 -14.24
C LYS A 302 -18.46 -8.03 -14.53
N GLU A 303 -18.55 -9.06 -15.38
CA GLU A 303 -17.39 -9.76 -15.93
C GLU A 303 -17.01 -9.16 -17.28
N ILE A 304 -15.71 -8.92 -17.47
CA ILE A 304 -15.10 -8.60 -18.76
C ILE A 304 -14.18 -9.78 -19.09
N LYS A 305 -14.54 -10.56 -20.10
CA LYS A 305 -13.68 -11.62 -20.63
C LYS A 305 -12.64 -11.03 -21.56
N GLY A 306 -11.44 -11.63 -21.55
CA GLY A 306 -10.39 -11.13 -22.41
C GLY A 306 -9.05 -11.83 -22.15
N THR A 307 -7.96 -11.08 -22.25
CA THR A 307 -6.61 -11.61 -22.15
C THR A 307 -5.73 -10.75 -21.28
N TRP A 308 -4.73 -11.37 -20.66
CA TRP A 308 -3.57 -10.65 -20.15
C TRP A 308 -2.42 -10.73 -21.15
N LYS A 309 -1.53 -9.72 -21.11
CA LYS A 309 -0.33 -9.67 -21.93
C LYS A 309 0.80 -9.00 -21.16
N ARG A 310 2.02 -9.57 -21.32
CA ARG A 310 3.27 -9.02 -20.82
C ARG A 310 4.41 -9.43 -21.75
N ASP A 311 4.91 -8.50 -22.52
CA ASP A 311 5.88 -8.80 -23.59
C ASP A 311 7.30 -9.04 -23.06
N SER A 312 7.66 -8.48 -21.88
CA SER A 312 8.97 -8.69 -21.25
C SER A 312 8.89 -8.54 -19.72
N ILE A 313 9.93 -9.00 -19.00
CA ILE A 313 10.00 -8.90 -17.53
C ILE A 313 9.94 -7.43 -17.06
N SER A 314 10.49 -6.49 -17.81
CA SER A 314 10.50 -5.06 -17.47
C SER A 314 9.20 -4.33 -17.77
N GLU A 315 8.22 -4.98 -18.40
CA GLU A 315 6.92 -4.41 -18.70
C GLU A 315 5.86 -4.86 -17.72
N ARG A 316 4.80 -4.06 -17.64
CA ARG A 316 3.64 -4.39 -16.80
C ARG A 316 2.77 -5.46 -17.47
N THR A 317 2.26 -6.38 -16.66
CA THR A 317 1.10 -7.19 -17.02
C THR A 317 -0.09 -6.27 -17.31
N ARG A 318 -0.69 -6.38 -18.51
CA ARG A 318 -1.85 -5.62 -18.97
C ARG A 318 -3.02 -6.54 -19.22
N PHE A 319 -4.23 -6.02 -19.07
CA PHE A 319 -5.47 -6.76 -19.27
C PHE A 319 -6.27 -6.08 -20.37
N TYR A 320 -6.78 -6.89 -21.30
CA TYR A 320 -7.50 -6.44 -22.49
C TYR A 320 -8.84 -7.17 -22.55
N ASP A 321 -9.87 -6.49 -23.06
CA ASP A 321 -11.15 -7.11 -23.35
C ASP A 321 -11.12 -7.95 -24.65
N GLU A 322 -12.26 -8.53 -25.03
CA GLU A 322 -12.40 -9.33 -26.28
C GLU A 322 -12.19 -8.51 -27.56
N LEU A 323 -12.28 -7.16 -27.50
CA LEU A 323 -12.03 -6.27 -28.61
C LEU A 323 -10.56 -5.85 -28.69
N GLY A 324 -9.74 -6.22 -27.70
CA GLY A 324 -8.33 -5.85 -27.61
C GLY A 324 -8.09 -4.46 -27.01
N GLU A 325 -9.11 -3.86 -26.39
CA GLU A 325 -8.97 -2.58 -25.68
C GLU A 325 -8.47 -2.83 -24.25
N GLU A 326 -7.50 -2.02 -23.78
CA GLU A 326 -6.98 -2.14 -22.41
C GLU A 326 -8.09 -1.82 -21.39
N VAL A 327 -8.28 -2.70 -20.43
CA VAL A 327 -9.31 -2.54 -19.39
C VAL A 327 -8.96 -1.37 -18.47
N LYS A 328 -9.92 -0.47 -18.26
CA LYS A 328 -9.84 0.62 -17.29
C LYS A 328 -10.44 0.16 -15.98
N PHE A 329 -9.63 0.11 -14.92
CA PHE A 329 -10.07 -0.29 -13.59
C PHE A 329 -10.88 0.81 -12.89
N ASN A 330 -11.76 0.41 -11.99
CA ASN A 330 -12.31 1.34 -10.99
C ASN A 330 -11.20 1.76 -10.02
N ARG A 331 -11.24 3.00 -9.52
CA ARG A 331 -10.27 3.45 -8.50
C ARG A 331 -10.46 2.68 -7.21
N GLY A 332 -9.40 2.05 -6.72
CA GLY A 332 -9.35 1.24 -5.51
C GLY A 332 -8.62 -0.08 -5.70
N GLN A 333 -8.42 -0.80 -4.61
CA GLN A 333 -7.62 -2.02 -4.56
C GLN A 333 -7.93 -3.00 -5.71
N ILE A 334 -6.89 -3.51 -6.34
CA ILE A 334 -6.94 -4.55 -7.38
C ILE A 334 -6.35 -5.84 -6.83
N TRP A 335 -7.06 -6.94 -7.02
CA TRP A 335 -6.62 -8.27 -6.63
C TRP A 335 -6.53 -9.17 -7.85
N VAL A 336 -5.35 -9.74 -8.12
CA VAL A 336 -5.10 -10.64 -9.23
C VAL A 336 -4.86 -12.05 -8.72
N GLU A 337 -5.79 -12.93 -9.03
CA GLU A 337 -5.77 -14.35 -8.72
C GLU A 337 -5.15 -15.10 -9.90
N VAL A 338 -3.89 -15.54 -9.77
CA VAL A 338 -3.19 -16.22 -10.85
C VAL A 338 -3.36 -17.72 -10.72
N VAL A 339 -4.14 -18.28 -11.60
CA VAL A 339 -4.48 -19.72 -11.65
C VAL A 339 -3.77 -20.42 -12.79
N SER A 340 -3.67 -21.74 -12.69
CA SER A 340 -3.19 -22.58 -13.81
C SER A 340 -4.22 -22.65 -14.92
N ASN A 341 -3.75 -22.72 -16.18
CA ASN A 341 -4.58 -23.10 -17.32
C ASN A 341 -5.14 -24.53 -17.17
#